data_5ab993114926278a4e25e5b7e1e61faf
#
_entry.id   5ab993114926278a4e25e5b7e1e61faf
#
_cell.length_a   1.000
_cell.length_b   1.000
_cell.length_c   1.000
_cell.angle_alpha   90.00
_cell.angle_beta   90.00
_cell.angle_gamma   90.00
#
_symmetry.space_group_name_H-M   'P 1'
#
loop_
_entity.id
_entity.type
_entity.pdbx_description
1 polymer ?
#
loop_
_entity_poly.entity_id
_entity_poly.type
_entity_poly.pdbx_seq_one_letter_code
_entity_poly.pdbx_strand_id
1 'polypeptide(L)'
;MTATSRRHYNVLGIGFGPSNLALAIALEEAGADFTAHFIEAAPDATWQPSMLLDGSDIQNNPLRDLVTPRNPKSHYTFVNYLHENGRLFAFLNLGIIYALRKDYSKYITWVASHFTRAVSYRTRAANISYDVRRACWRVTTNNGDYTADALVIGTGRTPNIPEPFCRHVGPRVFHLSEYALRMRELGSTLSSVAIIGSSQSAVELNLDLLKRLPNARIHAIHRSYSMRQKDTSPFSDHVYFPEFIDYFFSAGRRGQEELQQQLRSTNYNSADLDVLHQLYLSIYEERLDGRDRFRLHNNTAVDRVVADASGVSLDLRERFYGTTERLSVDAVVLATGFLDIGSGEGKEPYPKLLASVAPMLTKSEPGALVVERDYQVRSQNGALLFLNGLCESSHGLGDAGSFSLLSLRASEILRSLARKFAQPPATNQAGDTRHTPSPEIASVKHTPVIQPETVYAQQAIDGFSR
;
A
#
# COMPACT_ATOMS: atom_id res chain seq x y z
N MET A 1 -40.60 10.87 6.53
CA MET A 1 -39.27 10.22 6.56
C MET A 1 -39.31 9.13 5.53
N THR A 2 -38.81 9.41 4.33
CA THR A 2 -38.71 8.42 3.24
C THR A 2 -37.70 7.35 3.65
N ALA A 3 -38.13 6.09 3.70
CA ALA A 3 -37.26 4.96 3.94
C ALA A 3 -36.17 4.94 2.88
N THR A 4 -34.96 5.34 3.24
CA THR A 4 -33.78 5.22 2.37
C THR A 4 -33.62 3.75 2.05
N SER A 5 -33.81 3.36 0.80
CA SER A 5 -33.64 1.98 0.33
C SER A 5 -32.23 1.53 0.73
N ARG A 6 -32.15 0.61 1.69
CA ARG A 6 -30.88 0.00 2.11
C ARG A 6 -30.38 -0.85 0.96
N ARG A 7 -29.20 -0.50 0.43
CA ARG A 7 -28.53 -1.28 -0.60
C ARG A 7 -27.80 -2.44 0.09
N HIS A 8 -28.19 -3.66 -0.20
CA HIS A 8 -27.52 -4.87 0.31
C HIS A 8 -26.74 -5.56 -0.78
N TYR A 9 -25.53 -6.01 -0.47
CA TYR A 9 -24.63 -6.75 -1.35
C TYR A 9 -24.04 -7.95 -0.61
N ASN A 10 -23.67 -9.00 -1.35
CA ASN A 10 -22.91 -10.08 -0.72
C ASN A 10 -21.51 -9.58 -0.30
N VAL A 11 -20.87 -8.77 -1.13
CA VAL A 11 -19.56 -8.20 -0.85
C VAL A 11 -19.59 -6.68 -0.99
N LEU A 12 -19.15 -5.96 0.03
CA LEU A 12 -18.90 -4.53 -0.06
C LEU A 12 -17.41 -4.26 0.14
N GLY A 13 -16.76 -3.70 -0.91
CA GLY A 13 -15.39 -3.19 -0.84
C GLY A 13 -15.37 -1.74 -0.37
N ILE A 14 -14.49 -1.41 0.59
CA ILE A 14 -14.26 -0.04 1.03
C ILE A 14 -12.91 0.43 0.51
N GLY A 15 -12.91 1.48 -0.31
CA GLY A 15 -11.82 1.91 -1.18
C GLY A 15 -11.91 1.23 -2.55
N PHE A 16 -11.58 1.98 -3.63
CA PHE A 16 -11.53 1.45 -5.00
C PHE A 16 -10.20 1.78 -5.68
N GLY A 17 -9.13 1.74 -4.90
CA GLY A 17 -7.75 1.78 -5.37
C GLY A 17 -7.34 0.44 -6.01
N PRO A 18 -6.06 0.31 -6.42
CA PRO A 18 -5.56 -0.86 -7.15
C PRO A 18 -5.91 -2.21 -6.54
N SER A 19 -5.90 -2.33 -5.21
CA SER A 19 -6.21 -3.59 -4.51
C SER A 19 -7.64 -4.07 -4.75
N ASN A 20 -8.62 -3.21 -4.52
CA ASN A 20 -10.03 -3.58 -4.73
C ASN A 20 -10.42 -3.56 -6.22
N LEU A 21 -9.71 -2.79 -7.05
CA LEU A 21 -9.88 -2.85 -8.51
C LEU A 21 -9.44 -4.21 -9.07
N ALA A 22 -8.30 -4.75 -8.60
CA ALA A 22 -7.88 -6.11 -8.97
C ALA A 22 -8.86 -7.19 -8.49
N LEU A 23 -9.49 -6.99 -7.32
CA LEU A 23 -10.56 -7.88 -6.86
C LEU A 23 -11.81 -7.76 -7.74
N ALA A 24 -12.19 -6.57 -8.17
CA ALA A 24 -13.31 -6.38 -9.10
C ALA A 24 -13.08 -7.10 -10.43
N ILE A 25 -11.85 -7.02 -10.99
CA ILE A 25 -11.46 -7.79 -12.19
C ILE A 25 -11.58 -9.30 -11.92
N ALA A 26 -11.08 -9.77 -10.78
CA ALA A 26 -11.11 -11.18 -10.45
C ALA A 26 -12.56 -11.71 -10.30
N LEU A 27 -13.44 -10.93 -9.69
CA LEU A 27 -14.87 -11.24 -9.56
C LEU A 27 -15.58 -11.31 -10.91
N GLU A 28 -15.34 -10.34 -11.80
CA GLU A 28 -15.92 -10.31 -13.13
C GLU A 28 -15.46 -11.48 -13.98
N GLU A 29 -14.15 -11.73 -14.06
CA GLU A 29 -13.59 -12.81 -14.87
C GLU A 29 -13.98 -14.21 -14.38
N ALA A 30 -14.25 -14.36 -13.09
CA ALA A 30 -14.73 -15.63 -12.53
C ALA A 30 -16.23 -15.85 -12.74
N GLY A 31 -16.98 -14.83 -13.19
CA GLY A 31 -18.43 -14.91 -13.29
C GLY A 31 -19.08 -15.22 -11.93
N ALA A 32 -18.65 -14.53 -10.87
CA ALA A 32 -19.08 -14.82 -9.49
C ALA A 32 -20.61 -14.70 -9.35
N ASP A 33 -21.25 -15.73 -8.80
CA ASP A 33 -22.72 -15.80 -8.60
C ASP A 33 -23.23 -14.96 -7.42
N PHE A 34 -22.43 -13.99 -6.95
CA PHE A 34 -22.80 -13.11 -5.85
C PHE A 34 -22.54 -11.65 -6.18
N THR A 35 -23.33 -10.77 -5.57
CA THR A 35 -23.25 -9.33 -5.84
C THR A 35 -22.10 -8.68 -5.10
N ALA A 36 -21.31 -7.88 -5.81
CA ALA A 36 -20.24 -7.07 -5.22
C ALA A 36 -20.42 -5.60 -5.58
N HIS A 37 -20.13 -4.72 -4.62
CA HIS A 37 -20.11 -3.28 -4.83
C HIS A 37 -18.95 -2.66 -4.08
N PHE A 38 -18.45 -1.53 -4.60
CA PHE A 38 -17.34 -0.80 -3.99
C PHE A 38 -17.76 0.64 -3.69
N ILE A 39 -17.24 1.19 -2.61
CA ILE A 39 -17.39 2.61 -2.27
C ILE A 39 -16.02 3.28 -2.21
N GLU A 40 -15.90 4.46 -2.80
CA GLU A 40 -14.65 5.21 -2.85
C GLU A 40 -14.89 6.67 -2.41
N ALA A 41 -14.06 7.14 -1.49
CA ALA A 41 -14.15 8.50 -0.95
C ALA A 41 -13.67 9.56 -1.95
N ALA A 42 -12.74 9.21 -2.82
CA ALA A 42 -12.22 10.08 -3.88
C ALA A 42 -13.25 10.29 -5.00
N PRO A 43 -13.09 11.33 -5.82
CA PRO A 43 -13.97 11.59 -6.95
C PRO A 43 -13.80 10.61 -8.12
N ASP A 44 -12.68 9.90 -8.18
CA ASP A 44 -12.29 8.98 -9.24
C ASP A 44 -11.23 7.99 -8.75
N ALA A 45 -10.71 7.12 -9.62
CA ALA A 45 -9.70 6.12 -9.34
C ALA A 45 -8.26 6.60 -9.58
N THR A 46 -8.00 7.90 -9.63
CA THR A 46 -6.63 8.41 -9.81
C THR A 46 -5.73 7.94 -8.68
N TRP A 47 -4.72 7.16 -9.04
CA TRP A 47 -3.80 6.58 -8.07
C TRP A 47 -2.68 7.56 -7.71
N GLN A 48 -2.46 7.77 -6.41
CA GLN A 48 -1.43 8.65 -5.85
C GLN A 48 -1.38 10.06 -6.50
N PRO A 49 -2.51 10.79 -6.60
CA PRO A 49 -2.58 12.06 -7.35
C PRO A 49 -1.58 13.12 -6.87
N SER A 50 -1.15 13.04 -5.61
CA SER A 50 -0.18 13.98 -5.03
C SER A 50 1.28 13.63 -5.32
N MET A 51 1.57 12.46 -5.90
CA MET A 51 2.92 11.98 -6.20
C MET A 51 3.16 11.68 -7.69
N LEU A 52 2.33 12.25 -8.57
CA LEU A 52 2.52 12.14 -10.04
C LEU A 52 3.58 13.14 -10.53
N LEU A 53 4.79 13.01 -10.00
CA LEU A 53 5.93 13.87 -10.29
C LEU A 53 6.51 13.58 -11.68
N ASP A 54 7.16 14.58 -12.28
CA ASP A 54 7.81 14.42 -13.59
C ASP A 54 8.99 13.47 -13.51
N GLY A 55 9.00 12.47 -14.38
CA GLY A 55 10.07 11.46 -14.44
C GLY A 55 9.98 10.36 -13.38
N SER A 56 9.07 10.46 -12.40
CA SER A 56 8.90 9.39 -11.40
C SER A 56 8.25 8.14 -12.01
N ASP A 57 8.68 6.97 -11.58
CA ASP A 57 8.16 5.68 -12.02
C ASP A 57 7.47 4.91 -10.89
N ILE A 58 6.98 3.71 -11.21
CA ILE A 58 6.27 2.83 -10.26
C ILE A 58 7.20 1.89 -9.49
N GLN A 59 8.48 1.86 -9.78
CA GLN A 59 9.49 0.96 -9.18
C GLN A 59 9.09 -0.53 -9.23
N ASN A 60 8.35 -0.90 -10.25
CA ASN A 60 7.86 -2.26 -10.43
C ASN A 60 7.78 -2.56 -11.94
N ASN A 61 8.04 -3.82 -12.30
CA ASN A 61 7.85 -4.25 -13.68
C ASN A 61 6.39 -4.07 -14.08
N PRO A 62 6.09 -3.38 -15.19
CA PRO A 62 4.71 -3.09 -15.60
C PRO A 62 3.87 -4.34 -15.91
N LEU A 63 4.47 -5.52 -16.10
CA LEU A 63 3.75 -6.80 -16.21
C LEU A 63 3.30 -7.35 -14.85
N ARG A 64 3.78 -6.82 -13.74
CA ARG A 64 3.24 -7.04 -12.40
C ARG A 64 2.11 -6.03 -12.15
N ASP A 65 1.12 -6.06 -13.01
CA ASP A 65 -0.03 -5.15 -13.03
C ASP A 65 -1.24 -5.69 -12.23
N LEU A 66 -2.42 -5.13 -12.46
CA LEU A 66 -3.65 -5.49 -11.75
C LEU A 66 -4.11 -6.93 -12.01
N VAL A 67 -3.58 -7.61 -13.04
CA VAL A 67 -4.15 -8.87 -13.50
C VAL A 67 -3.15 -9.85 -14.12
N THR A 68 -2.11 -9.40 -14.81
CA THR A 68 -1.21 -10.25 -15.62
C THR A 68 -0.63 -11.45 -14.87
N PRO A 69 -0.10 -11.32 -13.62
CA PRO A 69 0.42 -12.48 -12.90
C PRO A 69 -0.63 -13.57 -12.61
N ARG A 70 -1.92 -13.20 -12.57
CA ARG A 70 -3.04 -14.14 -12.38
C ARG A 70 -3.62 -14.63 -13.71
N ASN A 71 -3.82 -13.72 -14.65
CA ASN A 71 -4.44 -14.00 -15.95
C ASN A 71 -3.81 -13.14 -17.06
N PRO A 72 -2.75 -13.62 -17.72
CA PRO A 72 -2.06 -12.84 -18.77
C PRO A 72 -2.92 -12.62 -20.04
N LYS A 73 -4.04 -13.32 -20.18
CA LYS A 73 -4.99 -13.16 -21.30
C LYS A 73 -6.09 -12.13 -21.00
N SER A 74 -6.08 -11.52 -19.83
CA SER A 74 -7.10 -10.54 -19.45
C SER A 74 -7.11 -9.31 -20.37
N HIS A 75 -8.31 -8.78 -20.61
CA HIS A 75 -8.49 -7.48 -21.24
C HIS A 75 -7.80 -6.34 -20.45
N TYR A 76 -7.73 -6.47 -19.14
CA TYR A 76 -7.28 -5.43 -18.21
C TYR A 76 -5.76 -5.36 -17.97
N THR A 77 -4.95 -5.99 -18.83
CA THR A 77 -3.48 -5.92 -18.72
C THR A 77 -2.95 -4.53 -19.09
N PHE A 78 -1.80 -4.15 -18.50
CA PHE A 78 -1.11 -2.90 -18.84
C PHE A 78 -0.71 -2.87 -20.33
N VAL A 79 -0.33 -4.00 -20.90
CA VAL A 79 0.04 -4.12 -22.32
C VAL A 79 -1.17 -3.84 -23.21
N ASN A 80 -2.36 -4.38 -22.87
CA ASN A 80 -3.58 -4.10 -23.63
C ASN A 80 -4.01 -2.63 -23.53
N TYR A 81 -3.88 -2.03 -22.32
CA TYR A 81 -4.10 -0.59 -22.15
C TYR A 81 -3.22 0.24 -23.10
N LEU A 82 -1.93 -0.09 -23.20
CA LEU A 82 -1.03 0.60 -24.13
C LEU A 82 -1.45 0.40 -25.58
N HIS A 83 -1.85 -0.81 -25.94
CA HIS A 83 -2.32 -1.16 -27.29
C HIS A 83 -3.58 -0.35 -27.66
N GLU A 84 -4.61 -0.37 -26.83
CA GLU A 84 -5.87 0.35 -27.09
C GLU A 84 -5.71 1.87 -27.17
N ASN A 85 -4.70 2.40 -26.46
CA ASN A 85 -4.38 3.84 -26.51
C ASN A 85 -3.35 4.19 -27.61
N GLY A 86 -2.99 3.25 -28.49
CA GLY A 86 -2.06 3.47 -29.60
C GLY A 86 -0.62 3.79 -29.17
N ARG A 87 -0.22 3.42 -27.94
CA ARG A 87 1.08 3.80 -27.35
C ARG A 87 2.05 2.63 -27.15
N LEU A 88 1.64 1.42 -27.49
CA LEU A 88 2.47 0.24 -27.24
C LEU A 88 3.86 0.34 -27.85
N PHE A 89 3.97 0.69 -29.14
CA PHE A 89 5.28 0.82 -29.79
C PHE A 89 6.12 1.96 -29.23
N ALA A 90 5.48 3.09 -28.88
CA ALA A 90 6.18 4.20 -28.25
C ALA A 90 6.75 3.79 -26.87
N PHE A 91 5.97 3.04 -26.10
CA PHE A 91 6.42 2.52 -24.79
C PHE A 91 7.58 1.52 -24.95
N LEU A 92 7.48 0.58 -25.88
CA LEU A 92 8.57 -0.38 -26.16
C LEU A 92 9.86 0.33 -26.60
N ASN A 93 9.74 1.42 -27.35
CA ASN A 93 10.91 2.20 -27.81
C ASN A 93 11.57 3.04 -26.69
N LEU A 94 10.90 3.27 -25.55
CA LEU A 94 11.51 3.99 -24.42
C LEU A 94 12.67 3.22 -23.79
N GLY A 95 12.65 1.89 -23.84
CA GLY A 95 13.69 1.05 -23.23
C GLY A 95 13.76 1.17 -21.70
N ILE A 96 12.68 1.65 -21.04
CA ILE A 96 12.61 1.78 -19.58
C ILE A 96 12.16 0.48 -18.93
N ILE A 97 12.72 0.17 -17.75
CA ILE A 97 12.38 -1.03 -17.00
C ILE A 97 11.03 -0.85 -16.28
N TYR A 98 10.78 0.34 -15.75
CA TYR A 98 9.58 0.68 -14.99
C TYR A 98 8.74 1.72 -15.72
N ALA A 99 7.43 1.54 -15.71
CA ALA A 99 6.52 2.51 -16.31
C ALA A 99 6.50 3.81 -15.49
N LEU A 100 6.32 4.95 -16.16
CA LEU A 100 6.12 6.22 -15.47
C LEU A 100 4.88 6.15 -14.58
N ARG A 101 4.97 6.70 -13.37
CA ARG A 101 3.85 6.72 -12.42
C ARG A 101 2.61 7.40 -12.99
N LYS A 102 2.78 8.46 -13.77
CA LYS A 102 1.70 9.13 -14.50
C LYS A 102 0.98 8.20 -15.49
N ASP A 103 1.74 7.38 -16.21
CA ASP A 103 1.19 6.45 -17.19
C ASP A 103 0.45 5.30 -16.50
N TYR A 104 1.04 4.76 -15.45
CA TYR A 104 0.43 3.71 -14.67
C TYR A 104 -0.84 4.17 -13.93
N SER A 105 -0.87 5.41 -13.43
CA SER A 105 -2.08 6.02 -12.87
C SER A 105 -3.21 6.13 -13.91
N LYS A 106 -2.87 6.49 -15.16
CA LYS A 106 -3.84 6.49 -16.28
C LYS A 106 -4.34 5.09 -16.61
N TYR A 107 -3.47 4.08 -16.56
CA TYR A 107 -3.85 2.68 -16.70
C TYR A 107 -4.87 2.27 -15.62
N ILE A 108 -4.62 2.58 -14.36
CA ILE A 108 -5.57 2.29 -13.26
C ILE A 108 -6.91 2.97 -13.51
N THR A 109 -6.92 4.23 -13.92
CA THR A 109 -8.15 4.97 -14.26
C THR A 109 -8.87 4.37 -15.46
N TRP A 110 -8.12 3.92 -16.48
CA TRP A 110 -8.70 3.25 -17.65
C TRP A 110 -9.37 1.93 -17.23
N VAL A 111 -8.71 1.08 -16.44
CA VAL A 111 -9.35 -0.13 -15.90
C VAL A 111 -10.61 0.20 -15.12
N ALA A 112 -10.53 1.17 -14.19
CA ALA A 112 -11.66 1.55 -13.35
C ALA A 112 -12.86 2.08 -14.15
N SER A 113 -12.64 2.63 -15.34
CA SER A 113 -13.71 3.11 -16.22
C SER A 113 -14.63 1.99 -16.75
N HIS A 114 -14.19 0.75 -16.73
CA HIS A 114 -15.00 -0.42 -17.08
C HIS A 114 -15.93 -0.87 -15.93
N PHE A 115 -15.67 -0.43 -14.71
CA PHE A 115 -16.38 -0.84 -13.49
C PHE A 115 -17.33 0.24 -12.94
N THR A 116 -17.81 1.18 -13.75
CA THR A 116 -18.63 2.33 -13.31
C THR A 116 -19.91 1.94 -12.59
N ARG A 117 -20.48 0.76 -12.87
CA ARG A 117 -21.68 0.24 -12.19
C ARG A 117 -21.37 -0.45 -10.88
N ALA A 118 -20.13 -0.89 -10.68
CA ALA A 118 -19.69 -1.61 -9.50
C ALA A 118 -19.17 -0.68 -8.40
N VAL A 119 -19.01 0.62 -8.65
CA VAL A 119 -18.43 1.57 -7.69
C VAL A 119 -19.28 2.81 -7.50
N SER A 120 -19.33 3.29 -6.25
CA SER A 120 -19.87 4.61 -5.87
C SER A 120 -18.74 5.51 -5.41
N TYR A 121 -18.31 6.43 -6.28
CA TYR A 121 -17.34 7.48 -5.94
C TYR A 121 -17.94 8.55 -5.04
N ARG A 122 -17.09 9.40 -4.41
CA ARG A 122 -17.46 10.47 -3.45
C ARG A 122 -18.28 9.92 -2.27
N THR A 123 -18.12 8.62 -1.97
CA THR A 123 -18.84 7.88 -0.95
C THR A 123 -17.86 7.45 0.13
N ARG A 124 -17.80 8.25 1.19
CA ARG A 124 -16.87 8.04 2.31
C ARG A 124 -17.55 7.24 3.41
N ALA A 125 -16.99 6.07 3.75
CA ALA A 125 -17.37 5.33 4.94
C ALA A 125 -17.03 6.15 6.20
N ALA A 126 -18.03 6.38 7.04
CA ALA A 126 -17.89 7.11 8.31
C ALA A 126 -17.87 6.16 9.51
N ASN A 127 -18.66 5.09 9.48
CA ASN A 127 -18.72 4.10 10.54
C ASN A 127 -19.04 2.71 10.01
N ILE A 128 -18.52 1.69 10.70
CA ILE A 128 -18.80 0.28 10.42
C ILE A 128 -19.39 -0.33 11.69
N SER A 129 -20.42 -1.14 11.54
CA SER A 129 -21.01 -1.94 12.61
C SER A 129 -21.44 -3.32 12.08
N TYR A 130 -21.61 -4.28 12.97
CA TYR A 130 -22.07 -5.62 12.62
C TYR A 130 -23.40 -5.93 13.31
N ASP A 131 -24.41 -6.27 12.54
CA ASP A 131 -25.73 -6.70 13.04
C ASP A 131 -25.69 -8.22 13.27
N VAL A 132 -25.49 -8.61 14.53
CA VAL A 132 -25.39 -10.04 14.93
C VAL A 132 -26.68 -10.82 14.60
N ARG A 133 -27.84 -10.17 14.70
CA ARG A 133 -29.13 -10.84 14.44
C ARG A 133 -29.35 -11.16 12.98
N ARG A 134 -28.86 -10.26 12.10
CA ARG A 134 -28.97 -10.40 10.64
C ARG A 134 -27.73 -11.01 10.03
N ALA A 135 -26.68 -11.23 10.81
CA ALA A 135 -25.37 -11.71 10.38
C ALA A 135 -24.79 -10.88 9.23
N CYS A 136 -24.93 -9.55 9.26
CA CYS A 136 -24.47 -8.67 8.17
C CYS A 136 -23.77 -7.42 8.69
N TRP A 137 -22.88 -6.90 7.87
CA TRP A 137 -22.23 -5.62 8.06
C TRP A 137 -23.14 -4.46 7.71
N ARG A 138 -23.00 -3.36 8.42
CA ARG A 138 -23.58 -2.06 8.09
C ARG A 138 -22.47 -1.04 7.99
N VAL A 139 -22.44 -0.32 6.89
CA VAL A 139 -21.52 0.78 6.64
C VAL A 139 -22.31 2.06 6.44
N THR A 140 -22.14 3.01 7.36
CA THR A 140 -22.72 4.36 7.25
C THR A 140 -21.78 5.25 6.45
N THR A 141 -22.32 5.94 5.47
CA THR A 141 -21.54 6.84 4.60
C THR A 141 -22.18 8.22 4.51
N ASN A 142 -21.45 9.18 3.94
CA ASN A 142 -22.00 10.49 3.60
C ASN A 142 -23.07 10.45 2.48
N ASN A 143 -23.25 9.29 1.81
CA ASN A 143 -24.18 9.11 0.69
C ASN A 143 -25.18 7.95 0.93
N GLY A 144 -25.60 7.75 2.20
CA GLY A 144 -26.52 6.70 2.63
C GLY A 144 -25.81 5.48 3.20
N ASP A 145 -26.62 4.53 3.66
CA ASP A 145 -26.16 3.30 4.33
C ASP A 145 -26.09 2.14 3.34
N TYR A 146 -25.07 1.31 3.53
CA TYR A 146 -24.87 0.05 2.83
C TYR A 146 -24.90 -1.11 3.84
N THR A 147 -25.35 -2.27 3.40
CA THR A 147 -25.25 -3.51 4.17
C THR A 147 -24.61 -4.60 3.30
N ALA A 148 -23.85 -5.51 3.92
CA ALA A 148 -23.20 -6.58 3.21
C ALA A 148 -22.97 -7.82 4.08
N ASP A 149 -22.89 -9.00 3.45
CA ASP A 149 -22.53 -10.23 4.13
C ASP A 149 -21.02 -10.28 4.43
N ALA A 150 -20.20 -9.75 3.54
CA ALA A 150 -18.74 -9.63 3.70
C ALA A 150 -18.24 -8.21 3.42
N LEU A 151 -17.21 -7.77 4.18
CA LEU A 151 -16.47 -6.53 3.90
C LEU A 151 -15.05 -6.82 3.40
N VAL A 152 -14.59 -6.04 2.44
CA VAL A 152 -13.20 -6.03 1.99
C VAL A 152 -12.63 -4.61 2.15
N ILE A 153 -11.68 -4.45 3.07
CA ILE A 153 -11.05 -3.17 3.38
C ILE A 153 -9.82 -2.99 2.48
N GLY A 154 -9.90 -2.09 1.52
CA GLY A 154 -8.84 -1.74 0.58
C GLY A 154 -8.55 -0.23 0.58
N THR A 155 -8.56 0.40 1.75
CA THR A 155 -8.44 1.85 1.93
C THR A 155 -7.03 2.42 1.75
N GLY A 156 -6.04 1.55 1.53
CA GLY A 156 -4.64 1.94 1.60
C GLY A 156 -4.17 2.15 3.05
N ARG A 157 -2.86 2.34 3.21
CA ARG A 157 -2.20 2.51 4.53
C ARG A 157 -2.40 3.91 5.07
N THR A 158 -2.41 4.04 6.40
CA THR A 158 -2.46 5.33 7.12
C THR A 158 -1.12 6.07 6.99
N PRO A 159 -1.10 7.37 6.67
CA PRO A 159 0.12 8.18 6.72
C PRO A 159 0.81 8.10 8.08
N ASN A 160 2.13 7.89 8.07
CA ASN A 160 2.95 7.90 9.28
C ASN A 160 3.33 9.34 9.62
N ILE A 161 2.68 9.92 10.61
CA ILE A 161 3.00 11.26 11.12
C ILE A 161 3.79 11.11 12.41
N PRO A 162 5.10 11.42 12.44
CA PRO A 162 5.90 11.36 13.66
C PRO A 162 5.38 12.30 14.75
N GLU A 163 5.57 11.91 16.03
CA GLU A 163 5.00 12.60 17.19
C GLU A 163 5.25 14.13 17.22
N PRO A 164 6.43 14.68 16.96
CA PRO A 164 6.63 16.12 16.99
C PRO A 164 5.75 16.90 16.02
N PHE A 165 5.24 16.25 14.96
CA PHE A 165 4.42 16.86 13.91
C PHE A 165 2.91 16.67 14.10
N CYS A 166 2.46 15.72 14.92
CA CYS A 166 1.05 15.30 15.02
C CYS A 166 0.08 16.46 15.28
N ARG A 167 0.49 17.44 16.11
CA ARG A 167 -0.36 18.60 16.47
C ARG A 167 -0.25 19.76 15.49
N HIS A 168 0.63 19.67 14.52
CA HIS A 168 0.99 20.75 13.59
C HIS A 168 0.60 20.45 12.13
N VAL A 169 0.00 19.27 11.87
CA VAL A 169 -0.48 18.93 10.52
C VAL A 169 -1.49 19.95 10.03
N GLY A 170 -1.25 20.49 8.86
CA GLY A 170 -2.05 21.55 8.27
C GLY A 170 -1.48 22.05 6.95
N PRO A 171 -1.79 23.28 6.54
CA PRO A 171 -1.38 23.79 5.23
C PRO A 171 0.14 23.85 5.02
N ARG A 172 0.93 24.03 6.09
CA ARG A 172 2.40 24.18 6.01
C ARG A 172 3.17 22.97 6.53
N VAL A 173 2.53 22.03 7.23
CA VAL A 173 3.11 20.77 7.68
C VAL A 173 2.20 19.64 7.21
N PHE A 174 2.62 18.90 6.21
CA PHE A 174 1.74 17.90 5.57
C PHE A 174 2.51 16.66 5.12
N HIS A 175 1.79 15.55 5.05
CA HIS A 175 2.35 14.31 4.54
C HIS A 175 2.43 14.33 3.00
N LEU A 176 3.36 13.56 2.43
CA LEU A 176 3.56 13.44 0.98
C LEU A 176 2.29 13.09 0.20
N SER A 177 1.32 12.43 0.83
CA SER A 177 0.02 12.12 0.21
C SER A 177 -0.82 13.36 -0.13
N GLU A 178 -0.45 14.54 0.37
CA GLU A 178 -1.07 15.82 0.06
C GLU A 178 -0.14 16.76 -0.75
N TYR A 179 1.06 16.31 -1.11
CA TYR A 179 2.13 17.15 -1.65
C TYR A 179 1.69 18.04 -2.81
N ALA A 180 1.19 17.47 -3.91
CA ALA A 180 0.83 18.26 -5.09
C ALA A 180 -0.29 19.28 -4.82
N LEU A 181 -1.25 18.94 -3.94
CA LEU A 181 -2.32 19.84 -3.52
C LEU A 181 -1.75 21.00 -2.74
N ARG A 182 -0.99 20.71 -1.67
CA ARG A 182 -0.43 21.75 -0.77
C ARG A 182 0.57 22.66 -1.48
N MET A 183 1.42 22.09 -2.32
CA MET A 183 2.36 22.90 -3.11
C MET A 183 1.66 23.82 -4.12
N ARG A 184 0.49 23.45 -4.63
CA ARG A 184 -0.34 24.33 -5.46
C ARG A 184 -0.95 25.47 -4.64
N GLU A 185 -1.45 25.17 -3.44
CA GLU A 185 -2.04 26.15 -2.53
C GLU A 185 -1.00 27.15 -1.99
N LEU A 186 0.21 26.67 -1.66
CA LEU A 186 1.30 27.51 -1.17
C LEU A 186 1.94 28.36 -2.26
N GLY A 187 1.83 27.96 -3.52
CA GLY A 187 2.38 28.70 -4.66
C GLY A 187 3.89 28.54 -4.84
N SER A 188 4.48 29.38 -5.71
CA SER A 188 5.89 29.34 -6.09
C SER A 188 6.79 30.35 -5.35
N THR A 189 6.25 31.10 -4.39
CA THR A 189 6.96 32.15 -3.66
C THR A 189 7.66 31.70 -2.40
N LEU A 190 7.64 30.39 -2.13
CA LEU A 190 8.34 29.83 -0.97
C LEU A 190 9.84 30.05 -1.08
N SER A 191 10.46 30.48 0.00
CA SER A 191 11.90 30.74 0.10
C SER A 191 12.66 29.59 0.78
N SER A 192 11.95 28.71 1.49
CA SER A 192 12.56 27.59 2.21
C SER A 192 11.56 26.46 2.47
N VAL A 193 11.94 25.21 2.15
CA VAL A 193 11.11 24.01 2.39
C VAL A 193 11.96 22.91 3.00
N ALA A 194 11.44 22.22 4.01
CA ALA A 194 12.07 21.06 4.60
C ALA A 194 11.34 19.76 4.21
N ILE A 195 12.11 18.72 3.90
CA ILE A 195 11.62 17.34 3.69
C ILE A 195 12.14 16.46 4.82
N ILE A 196 11.22 15.76 5.49
CA ILE A 196 11.55 14.82 6.57
C ILE A 196 11.52 13.41 6.01
N GLY A 197 12.68 12.79 5.84
CA GLY A 197 12.85 11.43 5.30
C GLY A 197 14.04 11.26 4.38
N SER A 198 14.38 10.00 4.05
CA SER A 198 15.55 9.65 3.23
C SER A 198 15.29 8.50 2.24
N SER A 199 14.03 8.04 2.11
CA SER A 199 13.64 6.98 1.17
C SER A 199 13.29 7.56 -0.20
N GLN A 200 12.90 6.68 -1.13
CA GLN A 200 12.51 7.01 -2.51
C GLN A 200 11.68 8.28 -2.63
N SER A 201 10.57 8.35 -1.93
CA SER A 201 9.68 9.52 -2.01
C SER A 201 10.36 10.81 -1.55
N ALA A 202 11.26 10.74 -0.54
CA ALA A 202 12.01 11.91 -0.10
C ALA A 202 12.99 12.39 -1.18
N VAL A 203 13.68 11.47 -1.87
CA VAL A 203 14.60 11.79 -2.96
C VAL A 203 13.84 12.43 -4.14
N GLU A 204 12.73 11.82 -4.56
CA GLU A 204 11.87 12.34 -5.63
C GLU A 204 11.33 13.75 -5.30
N LEU A 205 10.90 13.98 -4.06
CA LEU A 205 10.41 15.28 -3.61
C LEU A 205 11.53 16.34 -3.59
N ASN A 206 12.75 15.99 -3.18
CA ASN A 206 13.90 16.90 -3.26
C ASN A 206 14.20 17.30 -4.71
N LEU A 207 14.16 16.34 -5.64
CA LEU A 207 14.32 16.61 -7.08
C LEU A 207 13.21 17.53 -7.63
N ASP A 208 11.95 17.26 -7.28
CA ASP A 208 10.83 18.11 -7.71
C ASP A 208 10.94 19.53 -7.16
N LEU A 209 11.29 19.70 -5.87
CA LEU A 209 11.43 21.00 -5.23
C LEU A 209 12.60 21.81 -5.82
N LEU A 210 13.74 21.18 -6.11
CA LEU A 210 14.87 21.85 -6.77
C LEU A 210 14.48 22.43 -8.13
N LYS A 211 13.63 21.72 -8.88
CA LYS A 211 13.10 22.19 -10.18
C LYS A 211 11.97 23.22 -10.02
N ARG A 212 11.02 22.94 -9.12
CA ARG A 212 9.80 23.74 -8.94
C ARG A 212 10.06 25.10 -8.30
N LEU A 213 11.03 25.17 -7.38
CA LEU A 213 11.34 26.35 -6.58
C LEU A 213 12.80 26.79 -6.81
N PRO A 214 13.15 27.41 -7.96
CA PRO A 214 14.54 27.68 -8.34
C PRO A 214 15.27 28.65 -7.40
N ASN A 215 14.55 29.39 -6.55
CA ASN A 215 15.13 30.38 -5.63
C ASN A 215 15.00 29.95 -4.14
N ALA A 216 14.37 28.81 -3.86
CA ALA A 216 14.16 28.37 -2.48
C ALA A 216 15.35 27.55 -1.96
N ARG A 217 15.58 27.58 -0.65
CA ARG A 217 16.44 26.63 0.06
C ARG A 217 15.67 25.36 0.35
N ILE A 218 16.27 24.21 0.06
CA ILE A 218 15.70 22.90 0.29
C ILE A 218 16.50 22.20 1.39
N HIS A 219 15.82 21.82 2.46
CA HIS A 219 16.40 21.15 3.62
C HIS A 219 15.96 19.68 3.65
N ALA A 220 16.86 18.75 3.41
CA ALA A 220 16.64 17.31 3.57
C ALA A 220 17.07 16.88 4.97
N ILE A 221 16.11 16.49 5.82
CA ILE A 221 16.34 16.18 7.22
C ILE A 221 16.03 14.71 7.47
N HIS A 222 17.02 13.94 7.96
CA HIS A 222 16.82 12.52 8.24
C HIS A 222 17.70 11.97 9.36
N ARG A 223 17.19 10.92 10.01
CA ARG A 223 17.81 10.27 11.18
C ARG A 223 18.98 9.34 10.83
N SER A 224 19.16 9.00 9.55
CA SER A 224 20.28 8.19 9.06
C SER A 224 21.46 9.07 8.65
N TYR A 225 22.65 8.48 8.51
CA TYR A 225 23.81 9.21 7.99
C TYR A 225 23.67 9.55 6.52
N SER A 226 23.10 8.65 5.73
CA SER A 226 22.97 8.81 4.29
C SER A 226 21.62 8.38 3.75
N MET A 227 21.26 8.85 2.57
CA MET A 227 20.25 8.24 1.73
C MET A 227 20.86 6.97 1.12
N ARG A 228 20.22 5.81 1.35
CA ARG A 228 20.77 4.49 0.98
C ARG A 228 20.21 4.04 -0.34
N GLN A 229 21.03 3.31 -1.10
CA GLN A 229 20.57 2.60 -2.28
C GLN A 229 19.64 1.46 -1.88
N LYS A 230 18.58 1.27 -2.67
CA LYS A 230 17.65 0.15 -2.59
C LYS A 230 18.37 -1.14 -2.98
N ASP A 231 18.11 -2.22 -2.25
CA ASP A 231 18.55 -3.55 -2.64
C ASP A 231 17.59 -4.11 -3.69
N THR A 232 18.00 -4.04 -4.94
CA THR A 232 17.28 -4.50 -6.13
C THR A 232 17.95 -5.72 -6.78
N SER A 233 18.75 -6.46 -6.01
CA SER A 233 19.30 -7.73 -6.46
C SER A 233 18.17 -8.70 -6.82
N PRO A 234 18.29 -9.47 -7.94
CA PRO A 234 17.30 -10.49 -8.30
C PRO A 234 17.01 -11.50 -7.18
N PHE A 235 17.97 -11.75 -6.29
CA PHE A 235 17.79 -12.62 -5.11
C PHE A 235 16.94 -11.93 -4.02
N SER A 236 17.15 -10.65 -3.78
CA SER A 236 16.35 -9.88 -2.82
C SER A 236 14.92 -9.70 -3.31
N ASP A 237 14.71 -9.60 -4.63
CA ASP A 237 13.40 -9.48 -5.27
C ASP A 237 12.52 -10.75 -5.12
N HIS A 238 13.05 -11.86 -4.60
CA HIS A 238 12.26 -13.03 -4.23
C HIS A 238 11.19 -12.72 -3.17
N VAL A 239 11.32 -11.63 -2.42
CA VAL A 239 10.25 -11.14 -1.50
C VAL A 239 8.93 -10.83 -2.22
N TYR A 240 8.96 -10.64 -3.54
CA TYR A 240 7.81 -10.39 -4.40
C TYR A 240 7.29 -11.65 -5.11
N PHE A 241 7.76 -12.84 -4.74
CA PHE A 241 7.29 -14.10 -5.29
C PHE A 241 6.16 -14.68 -4.43
N PRO A 242 5.20 -15.41 -5.03
CA PRO A 242 4.09 -16.01 -4.28
C PRO A 242 4.54 -16.93 -3.13
N GLU A 243 5.61 -17.71 -3.36
CA GLU A 243 6.15 -18.66 -2.39
C GLU A 243 6.70 -17.97 -1.14
N PHE A 244 7.14 -16.73 -1.27
CA PHE A 244 7.60 -15.94 -0.13
C PHE A 244 6.47 -15.63 0.85
N ILE A 245 5.23 -15.48 0.37
CA ILE A 245 4.07 -15.26 1.26
C ILE A 245 3.90 -16.45 2.19
N ASP A 246 3.95 -17.68 1.67
CA ASP A 246 3.78 -18.91 2.46
C ASP A 246 4.93 -19.10 3.44
N TYR A 247 6.14 -18.85 2.98
CA TYR A 247 7.33 -18.88 3.83
C TYR A 247 7.25 -17.89 4.98
N PHE A 248 6.94 -16.63 4.67
CA PHE A 248 6.83 -15.54 5.64
C PHE A 248 5.68 -15.78 6.63
N PHE A 249 4.50 -16.16 6.14
CA PHE A 249 3.33 -16.45 6.97
C PHE A 249 3.60 -17.58 7.96
N SER A 250 4.32 -18.61 7.55
CA SER A 250 4.66 -19.80 8.35
C SER A 250 5.82 -19.57 9.33
N ALA A 251 6.62 -18.51 9.14
CA ALA A 251 7.83 -18.27 9.94
C ALA A 251 7.55 -17.92 11.42
N GLY A 252 6.29 -17.71 11.76
CA GLY A 252 5.92 -17.22 13.09
C GLY A 252 6.45 -15.81 13.37
N ARG A 253 5.97 -15.20 14.44
CA ARG A 253 6.23 -13.79 14.72
C ARG A 253 7.71 -13.41 14.74
N ARG A 254 8.54 -14.17 15.46
CA ARG A 254 9.98 -13.86 15.56
C ARG A 254 10.68 -13.94 14.20
N GLY A 255 10.37 -14.98 13.42
CA GLY A 255 10.92 -15.13 12.07
C GLY A 255 10.45 -14.02 11.13
N GLN A 256 9.18 -13.60 11.23
CA GLN A 256 8.64 -12.48 10.48
C GLN A 256 9.35 -11.15 10.81
N GLU A 257 9.60 -10.87 12.09
CA GLU A 257 10.32 -9.68 12.54
C GLU A 257 11.78 -9.68 12.04
N GLU A 258 12.46 -10.82 12.11
CA GLU A 258 13.83 -11.00 11.59
C GLU A 258 13.88 -10.82 10.06
N LEU A 259 12.96 -11.44 9.32
CA LEU A 259 12.86 -11.29 7.85
C LEU A 259 12.55 -9.86 7.45
N GLN A 260 11.64 -9.18 8.13
CA GLN A 260 11.35 -7.76 7.87
C GLN A 260 12.58 -6.88 8.09
N GLN A 261 13.39 -7.16 9.10
CA GLN A 261 14.62 -6.43 9.35
C GLN A 261 15.68 -6.69 8.28
N GLN A 262 15.91 -7.94 7.91
CA GLN A 262 16.90 -8.35 6.90
C GLN A 262 16.58 -7.76 5.53
N LEU A 263 15.31 -7.80 5.13
CA LEU A 263 14.85 -7.47 3.79
C LEU A 263 14.33 -6.03 3.66
N ARG A 264 14.45 -5.22 4.72
CA ARG A 264 13.85 -3.88 4.76
C ARG A 264 14.34 -2.97 3.65
N SER A 265 15.62 -3.06 3.28
CA SER A 265 16.23 -2.24 2.22
C SER A 265 15.74 -2.56 0.82
N THR A 266 15.04 -3.68 0.64
CA THR A 266 14.41 -4.05 -0.64
C THR A 266 13.24 -3.12 -1.00
N ASN A 267 12.55 -2.55 -0.01
CA ASN A 267 11.39 -1.70 -0.26
C ASN A 267 11.35 -0.42 0.61
N TYR A 268 12.10 -0.35 1.71
CA TYR A 268 12.00 0.73 2.69
C TYR A 268 13.37 1.29 3.08
N ASN A 269 13.38 2.54 3.55
CA ASN A 269 14.57 3.28 4.00
C ASN A 269 15.68 3.38 2.94
N SER A 270 15.33 3.32 1.68
CA SER A 270 16.23 3.31 0.54
C SER A 270 15.57 3.94 -0.68
N ALA A 271 16.35 4.24 -1.71
CA ALA A 271 15.90 4.78 -2.98
C ALA A 271 16.67 4.14 -4.13
N ASP A 272 16.11 4.14 -5.33
CA ASP A 272 16.75 3.61 -6.52
C ASP A 272 18.00 4.42 -6.88
N LEU A 273 18.99 3.73 -7.43
CA LEU A 273 20.31 4.32 -7.69
C LEU A 273 20.26 5.49 -8.66
N ASP A 274 19.42 5.42 -9.68
CA ASP A 274 19.27 6.44 -10.71
C ASP A 274 18.73 7.75 -10.13
N VAL A 275 17.70 7.72 -9.27
CA VAL A 275 17.16 8.92 -8.63
C VAL A 275 18.14 9.51 -7.61
N LEU A 276 18.93 8.67 -6.91
CA LEU A 276 20.01 9.11 -6.03
C LEU A 276 21.11 9.82 -6.81
N HIS A 277 21.53 9.26 -7.95
CA HIS A 277 22.50 9.88 -8.84
C HIS A 277 21.98 11.20 -9.40
N GLN A 278 20.73 11.24 -9.85
CA GLN A 278 20.12 12.46 -10.36
C GLN A 278 20.08 13.57 -9.32
N LEU A 279 19.72 13.25 -8.07
CA LEU A 279 19.73 14.22 -6.98
C LEU A 279 21.14 14.73 -6.70
N TYR A 280 22.10 13.80 -6.58
CA TYR A 280 23.49 14.16 -6.29
C TYR A 280 24.09 15.03 -7.40
N LEU A 281 23.84 14.68 -8.66
CA LEU A 281 24.28 15.45 -9.82
C LEU A 281 23.68 16.87 -9.81
N SER A 282 22.38 16.99 -9.55
CA SER A 282 21.70 18.30 -9.47
C SER A 282 22.30 19.19 -8.37
N ILE A 283 22.64 18.62 -7.21
CA ILE A 283 23.30 19.35 -6.11
C ILE A 283 24.72 19.77 -6.52
N TYR A 284 25.44 18.89 -7.20
CA TYR A 284 26.80 19.18 -7.67
C TYR A 284 26.83 20.30 -8.70
N GLU A 285 25.95 20.26 -9.70
CA GLU A 285 25.83 21.31 -10.74
C GLU A 285 25.45 22.67 -10.12
N GLU A 286 24.52 22.70 -9.17
CA GLU A 286 24.19 23.95 -8.47
C GLU A 286 25.40 24.56 -7.76
N ARG A 287 26.25 23.76 -7.13
CA ARG A 287 27.49 24.24 -6.51
C ARG A 287 28.50 24.74 -7.50
N LEU A 288 28.61 24.11 -8.66
CA LEU A 288 29.46 24.62 -9.76
C LEU A 288 29.00 26.01 -10.23
N ASP A 289 27.69 26.25 -10.26
CA ASP A 289 27.10 27.54 -10.62
C ASP A 289 27.11 28.57 -9.46
N GLY A 290 27.79 28.27 -8.36
CA GLY A 290 27.82 29.12 -7.16
C GLY A 290 26.54 29.19 -6.38
N ARG A 291 25.58 28.31 -6.65
CA ARG A 291 24.30 28.18 -5.92
C ARG A 291 24.45 27.09 -4.87
N ASP A 292 24.11 27.40 -3.63
CA ASP A 292 24.18 26.45 -2.53
C ASP A 292 22.84 26.43 -1.78
N ARG A 293 21.81 25.95 -2.50
CA ARG A 293 20.42 25.94 -2.02
C ARG A 293 20.03 24.67 -1.27
N PHE A 294 20.75 23.59 -1.50
CA PHE A 294 20.44 22.28 -0.88
C PHE A 294 21.22 22.11 0.41
N ARG A 295 20.52 21.81 1.49
CA ARG A 295 21.09 21.55 2.81
C ARG A 295 20.72 20.15 3.28
N LEU A 296 21.73 19.34 3.55
CA LEU A 296 21.57 17.99 4.06
C LEU A 296 21.83 17.97 5.57
N HIS A 297 20.81 17.60 6.34
CA HIS A 297 20.86 17.42 7.80
C HIS A 297 20.85 15.92 8.12
N ASN A 298 22.07 15.32 8.11
CA ASN A 298 22.28 13.92 8.40
C ASN A 298 22.20 13.64 9.91
N ASN A 299 21.84 12.41 10.31
CA ASN A 299 21.75 12.00 11.72
C ASN A 299 20.93 12.97 12.57
N THR A 300 19.96 13.66 11.99
CA THR A 300 19.25 14.74 12.65
C THR A 300 17.84 14.33 13.01
N ALA A 301 17.46 14.51 14.27
CA ALA A 301 16.11 14.38 14.78
C ALA A 301 15.45 15.76 14.89
N VAL A 302 14.13 15.78 14.72
CA VAL A 302 13.29 16.95 15.03
C VAL A 302 12.70 16.73 16.41
N ASP A 303 13.10 17.54 17.38
CA ASP A 303 12.63 17.40 18.76
C ASP A 303 11.37 18.23 19.03
N ARG A 304 11.23 19.37 18.35
CA ARG A 304 10.08 20.25 18.51
C ARG A 304 9.69 20.91 17.21
N VAL A 305 8.39 21.11 17.02
CA VAL A 305 7.79 21.81 15.89
C VAL A 305 6.89 22.93 16.42
N VAL A 306 6.95 24.08 15.80
CA VAL A 306 5.98 25.18 15.98
C VAL A 306 5.59 25.65 14.60
N ALA A 307 4.30 25.60 14.29
CA ALA A 307 3.78 26.03 12.99
C ALA A 307 2.67 27.08 13.18
N ASP A 308 2.72 28.13 12.38
CA ASP A 308 1.70 29.17 12.32
C ASP A 308 1.43 29.62 10.87
N ALA A 309 0.68 30.71 10.68
CA ALA A 309 0.37 31.21 9.34
C ALA A 309 1.61 31.75 8.59
N SER A 310 2.67 32.14 9.29
CA SER A 310 3.89 32.72 8.70
C SER A 310 4.91 31.66 8.27
N GLY A 311 4.96 30.51 8.95
CA GLY A 311 5.93 29.45 8.65
C GLY A 311 6.00 28.34 9.69
N VAL A 312 7.09 27.58 9.68
CA VAL A 312 7.36 26.47 10.56
C VAL A 312 8.74 26.60 11.16
N SER A 313 8.84 26.54 12.48
CA SER A 313 10.10 26.49 13.22
C SER A 313 10.34 25.06 13.72
N LEU A 314 11.53 24.53 13.44
CA LEU A 314 11.97 23.21 13.83
C LEU A 314 13.16 23.31 14.78
N ASP A 315 13.09 22.70 15.96
CA ASP A 315 14.25 22.50 16.79
C ASP A 315 14.89 21.16 16.39
N LEU A 316 16.04 21.22 15.74
CA LEU A 316 16.82 20.11 15.22
C LEU A 316 17.88 19.71 16.22
N ARG A 317 18.13 18.39 16.36
CA ARG A 317 19.22 17.86 17.16
C ARG A 317 20.00 16.79 16.39
N GLU A 318 21.28 17.03 16.24
CA GLU A 318 22.19 16.00 15.74
C GLU A 318 22.29 14.88 16.79
N ARG A 319 22.12 13.62 16.38
CA ARG A 319 21.85 12.49 17.29
C ARG A 319 23.07 11.99 18.05
N PHE A 320 24.27 12.17 17.51
CA PHE A 320 25.50 11.65 18.10
C PHE A 320 26.25 12.71 18.91
N TYR A 321 26.34 13.94 18.40
CA TYR A 321 27.03 15.04 19.07
C TYR A 321 26.12 15.85 20.01
N GLY A 322 24.79 15.71 19.81
CA GLY A 322 23.80 16.42 20.63
C GLY A 322 23.71 17.92 20.34
N THR A 323 24.37 18.40 19.28
CA THR A 323 24.27 19.80 18.88
C THR A 323 22.84 20.12 18.44
N THR A 324 22.34 21.29 18.84
CA THR A 324 21.00 21.75 18.53
C THR A 324 21.04 22.96 17.62
N GLU A 325 20.08 23.02 16.69
CA GLU A 325 19.89 24.13 15.78
C GLU A 325 18.40 24.44 15.67
N ARG A 326 18.05 25.72 15.54
CA ARG A 326 16.69 26.15 15.20
C ARG A 326 16.63 26.52 13.71
N LEU A 327 15.79 25.81 12.96
CA LEU A 327 15.55 26.02 11.54
C LEU A 327 14.15 26.57 11.33
N SER A 328 14.04 27.70 10.60
CA SER A 328 12.76 28.26 10.16
C SER A 328 12.58 28.04 8.66
N VAL A 329 11.42 27.51 8.28
CA VAL A 329 11.04 27.21 6.88
C VAL A 329 9.61 27.60 6.60
N ASP A 330 9.27 27.81 5.33
CA ASP A 330 7.90 28.13 4.93
C ASP A 330 6.95 26.94 4.99
N ALA A 331 7.49 25.74 4.72
CA ALA A 331 6.71 24.49 4.75
C ALA A 331 7.58 23.27 5.08
N VAL A 332 6.93 22.23 5.59
CA VAL A 332 7.51 20.93 5.90
C VAL A 332 6.72 19.83 5.23
N VAL A 333 7.40 19.00 4.45
CA VAL A 333 6.83 17.81 3.81
C VAL A 333 7.30 16.55 4.54
N LEU A 334 6.35 15.79 5.05
CA LEU A 334 6.63 14.52 5.75
C LEU A 334 6.70 13.37 4.75
N ALA A 335 7.90 13.00 4.32
CA ALA A 335 8.19 11.82 3.51
C ALA A 335 8.50 10.61 4.41
N THR A 336 7.67 10.41 5.42
CA THR A 336 7.87 9.48 6.54
C THR A 336 7.19 8.12 6.33
N GLY A 337 6.61 7.91 5.13
CA GLY A 337 5.96 6.66 4.75
C GLY A 337 4.60 6.46 5.42
N PHE A 338 4.23 5.20 5.62
CA PHE A 338 2.89 4.79 6.06
C PHE A 338 3.00 3.79 7.20
N LEU A 339 1.95 3.70 8.02
CA LEU A 339 1.84 2.72 9.09
C LEU A 339 1.44 1.36 8.52
N ASP A 340 2.04 0.30 9.06
CA ASP A 340 1.59 -1.07 8.83
C ASP A 340 0.63 -1.51 9.94
N ILE A 341 -0.19 -2.54 9.67
CA ILE A 341 -1.04 -3.13 10.71
C ILE A 341 -0.18 -4.02 11.60
N GLY A 342 -0.22 -3.76 12.89
CA GLY A 342 0.58 -4.52 13.84
C GLY A 342 0.75 -3.78 15.16
N SER A 343 1.76 -4.20 15.92
CA SER A 343 2.18 -3.59 17.18
C SER A 343 3.60 -3.06 17.09
N GLY A 344 3.89 -1.94 17.77
CA GLY A 344 5.20 -1.32 17.82
C GLY A 344 5.31 -0.02 17.01
N GLU A 345 6.53 0.53 16.94
CA GLU A 345 6.80 1.79 16.25
C GLU A 345 6.50 1.67 14.75
N GLY A 346 5.84 2.68 14.18
CA GLY A 346 5.46 2.70 12.76
C GLY A 346 4.31 1.76 12.40
N LYS A 347 3.56 1.25 13.39
CA LYS A 347 2.42 0.36 13.19
C LYS A 347 1.17 0.88 13.88
N GLU A 348 0.01 0.46 13.38
CA GLU A 348 -1.29 0.68 14.02
C GLU A 348 -2.00 -0.67 14.26
N PRO A 349 -2.75 -0.83 15.35
CA PRO A 349 -3.35 -2.13 15.68
C PRO A 349 -4.40 -2.58 14.67
N TYR A 350 -5.05 -1.66 14.01
CA TYR A 350 -6.05 -1.85 12.95
C TYR A 350 -6.31 -0.51 12.23
N PRO A 351 -6.83 -0.52 10.98
CA PRO A 351 -7.28 0.70 10.31
C PRO A 351 -8.31 1.44 11.16
N LYS A 352 -8.17 2.77 11.31
CA LYS A 352 -9.06 3.59 12.17
C LYS A 352 -10.55 3.37 11.90
N LEU A 353 -10.90 3.07 10.64
CA LEU A 353 -12.27 2.79 10.23
C LEU A 353 -12.88 1.56 10.95
N LEU A 354 -12.05 0.63 11.42
CA LEU A 354 -12.47 -0.57 12.14
C LEU A 354 -12.59 -0.36 13.66
N ALA A 355 -12.35 0.85 14.18
CA ALA A 355 -12.33 1.11 15.63
C ALA A 355 -13.60 0.68 16.35
N SER A 356 -14.78 0.93 15.76
CA SER A 356 -16.10 0.57 16.35
C SER A 356 -16.34 -0.94 16.45
N VAL A 357 -15.71 -1.73 15.58
CA VAL A 357 -15.85 -3.19 15.54
C VAL A 357 -14.61 -3.93 16.03
N ALA A 358 -13.55 -3.22 16.37
CA ALA A 358 -12.31 -3.79 16.89
C ALA A 358 -12.48 -4.70 18.13
N PRO A 359 -13.47 -4.48 19.04
CA PRO A 359 -13.71 -5.39 20.15
C PRO A 359 -14.16 -6.80 19.73
N MET A 360 -14.80 -6.96 18.57
CA MET A 360 -15.24 -8.28 18.08
C MET A 360 -14.19 -8.99 17.23
N LEU A 361 -13.09 -8.31 16.87
CA LEU A 361 -12.01 -8.88 16.09
C LEU A 361 -10.97 -9.54 17.00
N THR A 362 -10.48 -10.71 16.58
CA THR A 362 -9.46 -11.44 17.33
C THR A 362 -8.10 -10.74 17.19
N LYS A 363 -7.43 -10.55 18.31
CA LYS A 363 -6.11 -9.96 18.40
C LYS A 363 -5.12 -10.97 18.96
N SER A 364 -3.92 -11.01 18.40
CA SER A 364 -2.78 -11.67 19.02
C SER A 364 -2.15 -10.80 20.09
N GLU A 365 -1.33 -11.35 20.97
CA GLU A 365 -0.45 -10.54 21.80
C GLU A 365 0.71 -9.99 20.94
N PRO A 366 1.03 -8.69 21.02
CA PRO A 366 0.53 -7.62 21.88
C PRO A 366 -0.55 -6.71 21.22
N GLY A 367 -1.61 -7.27 20.63
CA GLY A 367 -2.77 -6.50 20.21
C GLY A 367 -2.96 -6.27 18.71
N ALA A 368 -2.17 -6.94 17.86
CA ALA A 368 -2.35 -6.92 16.42
C ALA A 368 -3.54 -7.81 15.98
N LEU A 369 -4.22 -7.44 14.89
CA LEU A 369 -5.25 -8.29 14.29
C LEU A 369 -4.68 -9.65 13.88
N VAL A 370 -5.44 -10.72 14.13
CA VAL A 370 -5.15 -12.04 13.57
C VAL A 370 -5.73 -12.09 12.16
N VAL A 371 -4.85 -12.12 11.17
CA VAL A 371 -5.19 -12.23 9.76
C VAL A 371 -4.81 -13.62 9.28
N GLU A 372 -5.77 -14.33 8.68
CA GLU A 372 -5.56 -15.66 8.12
C GLU A 372 -4.80 -15.59 6.78
N ARG A 373 -4.29 -16.72 6.31
CA ARG A 373 -3.53 -16.80 5.05
C ARG A 373 -4.32 -16.29 3.83
N ASP A 374 -5.65 -16.39 3.87
CA ASP A 374 -6.57 -15.91 2.82
C ASP A 374 -7.02 -14.45 3.03
N TYR A 375 -6.28 -13.69 3.86
CA TYR A 375 -6.54 -12.28 4.19
C TYR A 375 -7.80 -12.01 5.00
N GLN A 376 -8.52 -13.06 5.45
CA GLN A 376 -9.65 -12.90 6.36
C GLN A 376 -9.16 -12.50 7.75
N VAL A 377 -9.77 -11.48 8.35
CA VAL A 377 -9.57 -11.13 9.75
C VAL A 377 -10.39 -12.06 10.60
N ARG A 378 -9.76 -12.72 11.57
CA ARG A 378 -10.48 -13.59 12.52
C ARG A 378 -11.40 -12.76 13.41
N SER A 379 -12.67 -13.16 13.52
CA SER A 379 -13.67 -12.53 14.36
C SER A 379 -14.32 -13.54 15.32
N GLN A 380 -14.79 -13.06 16.48
CA GLN A 380 -15.39 -13.92 17.51
C GLN A 380 -16.73 -14.52 17.08
N ASN A 381 -17.42 -13.88 16.15
CA ASN A 381 -18.76 -14.26 15.68
C ASN A 381 -18.82 -14.75 14.24
N GLY A 382 -17.67 -15.04 13.63
CA GLY A 382 -17.57 -15.56 12.25
C GLY A 382 -17.89 -14.53 11.16
N ALA A 383 -17.96 -13.23 11.49
CA ALA A 383 -18.18 -12.17 10.52
C ALA A 383 -17.08 -12.13 9.45
N LEU A 384 -17.47 -12.04 8.18
CA LEU A 384 -16.54 -12.06 7.05
C LEU A 384 -15.95 -10.66 6.82
N LEU A 385 -14.69 -10.49 7.18
CA LEU A 385 -13.93 -9.25 7.00
C LEU A 385 -12.57 -9.58 6.39
N PHE A 386 -12.20 -8.92 5.31
CA PHE A 386 -10.93 -9.11 4.62
C PHE A 386 -10.13 -7.81 4.57
N LEU A 387 -8.81 -7.91 4.68
CA LEU A 387 -7.89 -6.81 4.45
C LEU A 387 -7.22 -6.99 3.09
N ASN A 388 -7.31 -5.99 2.23
CA ASN A 388 -6.78 -6.04 0.88
C ASN A 388 -5.70 -4.98 0.67
N GLY A 389 -4.41 -5.40 0.73
CA GLY A 389 -3.26 -4.51 0.60
C GLY A 389 -2.88 -3.79 1.90
N LEU A 390 -3.09 -4.45 3.04
CA LEU A 390 -2.81 -3.93 4.38
C LEU A 390 -2.06 -4.94 5.27
N CYS A 391 -1.65 -6.09 4.72
CA CYS A 391 -1.21 -7.25 5.50
C CYS A 391 0.31 -7.48 5.48
N GLU A 392 1.11 -6.44 5.29
CA GLU A 392 2.57 -6.56 5.16
C GLU A 392 3.22 -7.21 6.39
N SER A 393 2.73 -6.92 7.58
CA SER A 393 3.23 -7.51 8.83
C SER A 393 2.96 -9.02 8.96
N SER A 394 2.02 -9.58 8.22
CA SER A 394 1.65 -11.00 8.27
C SER A 394 1.94 -11.76 6.97
N HIS A 395 1.97 -11.08 5.81
CA HIS A 395 2.13 -11.68 4.49
C HIS A 395 3.43 -11.27 3.77
N GLY A 396 4.25 -10.41 4.38
CA GLY A 396 5.55 -9.98 3.87
C GLY A 396 5.54 -8.69 3.07
N LEU A 397 6.75 -8.19 2.79
CA LEU A 397 7.04 -6.88 2.21
C LEU A 397 6.36 -6.58 0.86
N GLY A 398 5.95 -7.62 0.13
CA GLY A 398 5.27 -7.48 -1.16
C GLY A 398 3.77 -7.20 -1.07
N ASP A 399 3.15 -7.27 0.12
CA ASP A 399 1.69 -7.20 0.22
C ASP A 399 1.13 -5.77 0.05
N ALA A 400 1.57 -4.82 0.84
CA ALA A 400 0.96 -3.48 0.87
C ALA A 400 1.73 -2.45 0.04
N GLY A 401 3.04 -2.60 -0.06
CA GLY A 401 3.94 -1.63 -0.69
C GLY A 401 4.24 -1.88 -2.17
N SER A 402 3.73 -2.96 -2.77
CA SER A 402 4.03 -3.35 -4.15
C SER A 402 2.81 -3.83 -4.93
N PHE A 403 2.86 -3.68 -6.25
CA PHE A 403 1.87 -4.29 -7.16
C PHE A 403 2.11 -5.78 -7.41
N SER A 404 3.31 -6.29 -7.11
CA SER A 404 3.78 -7.60 -7.54
C SER A 404 2.85 -8.76 -7.21
N LEU A 405 2.22 -8.73 -6.03
CA LEU A 405 1.37 -9.82 -5.54
C LEU A 405 -0.13 -9.46 -5.54
N LEU A 406 -0.48 -8.26 -5.99
CA LEU A 406 -1.82 -7.70 -5.88
C LEU A 406 -2.88 -8.54 -6.59
N SER A 407 -2.63 -8.99 -7.82
CA SER A 407 -3.57 -9.81 -8.59
C SER A 407 -3.75 -11.23 -8.00
N LEU A 408 -2.69 -11.79 -7.43
CA LEU A 408 -2.72 -13.09 -6.76
C LEU A 408 -3.49 -13.01 -5.44
N ARG A 409 -3.27 -11.97 -4.64
CA ARG A 409 -4.05 -11.68 -3.43
C ARG A 409 -5.54 -11.55 -3.75
N ALA A 410 -5.90 -10.81 -4.80
CA ALA A 410 -7.28 -10.71 -5.26
C ALA A 410 -7.91 -12.09 -5.54
N SER A 411 -7.15 -13.01 -6.13
CA SER A 411 -7.57 -14.40 -6.36
C SER A 411 -7.78 -15.18 -5.05
N GLU A 412 -6.90 -15.00 -4.06
CA GLU A 412 -7.06 -15.67 -2.76
C GLU A 412 -8.32 -15.19 -2.02
N ILE A 413 -8.55 -13.88 -1.99
CA ILE A 413 -9.76 -13.30 -1.39
C ILE A 413 -11.00 -13.81 -2.11
N LEU A 414 -11.00 -13.82 -3.45
CA LEU A 414 -12.11 -14.36 -4.25
C LEU A 414 -12.40 -15.83 -3.92
N ARG A 415 -11.37 -16.68 -3.87
CA ARG A 415 -11.54 -18.11 -3.54
C ARG A 415 -12.12 -18.29 -2.13
N SER A 416 -11.69 -17.47 -1.17
CA SER A 416 -12.24 -17.51 0.19
C SER A 416 -13.72 -17.10 0.22
N LEU A 417 -14.07 -16.00 -0.44
CA LEU A 417 -15.46 -15.54 -0.57
C LEU A 417 -16.34 -16.61 -1.24
N ALA A 418 -15.89 -17.16 -2.38
CA ALA A 418 -16.64 -18.20 -3.10
C ALA A 418 -16.89 -19.44 -2.24
N ARG A 419 -15.89 -19.93 -1.49
CA ARG A 419 -16.07 -21.04 -0.55
C ARG A 419 -17.11 -20.74 0.54
N LYS A 420 -17.11 -19.51 1.06
CA LYS A 420 -18.03 -19.09 2.12
C LYS A 420 -19.45 -18.96 1.62
N PHE A 421 -19.66 -18.43 0.43
CA PHE A 421 -21.01 -18.28 -0.15
C PHE A 421 -21.57 -19.58 -0.76
N ALA A 422 -20.71 -20.53 -1.12
CA ALA A 422 -21.14 -21.86 -1.57
C ALA A 422 -21.59 -22.79 -0.41
N GLN A 423 -21.24 -22.49 0.85
CA GLN A 423 -21.68 -23.26 2.00
C GLN A 423 -23.12 -22.87 2.36
N PRO A 424 -24.07 -23.83 2.52
CA PRO A 424 -25.39 -23.53 3.04
C PRO A 424 -25.26 -22.92 4.46
N PRO A 425 -26.15 -21.98 4.86
CA PRO A 425 -26.11 -21.40 6.19
C PRO A 425 -26.13 -22.51 7.24
N ALA A 426 -25.19 -22.43 8.20
CA ALA A 426 -25.13 -23.39 9.29
C ALA A 426 -26.46 -23.41 10.01
N THR A 427 -27.23 -24.48 9.85
CA THR A 427 -28.43 -24.72 10.63
C THR A 427 -28.00 -24.91 12.07
N ASN A 428 -28.45 -24.04 12.97
CA ASN A 428 -28.30 -24.20 14.43
C ASN A 428 -28.96 -25.52 14.85
N GLN A 429 -28.23 -26.62 14.78
CA GLN A 429 -28.61 -27.84 15.48
C GLN A 429 -28.05 -27.73 16.90
N ALA A 430 -28.92 -27.30 17.81
CA ALA A 430 -28.71 -27.51 19.22
C ALA A 430 -28.88 -29.03 19.50
N GLY A 431 -27.84 -29.64 20.02
CA GLY A 431 -27.90 -30.86 20.79
C GLY A 431 -27.72 -32.17 20.00
N ASP A 432 -26.56 -32.71 19.94
CA ASP A 432 -26.24 -34.07 20.38
C ASP A 432 -24.73 -34.22 20.63
N THR A 433 -24.34 -34.37 21.87
CA THR A 433 -22.98 -34.66 22.31
C THR A 433 -22.72 -36.16 22.16
N ARG A 434 -22.11 -36.57 21.04
CA ARG A 434 -21.40 -37.84 20.98
C ARG A 434 -19.93 -37.57 20.62
N HIS A 435 -19.07 -37.81 21.62
CA HIS A 435 -17.64 -37.89 21.49
C HIS A 435 -17.24 -38.90 20.39
N THR A 436 -16.65 -38.43 19.32
CA THR A 436 -15.80 -39.23 18.48
C THR A 436 -14.36 -38.72 18.63
N PRO A 437 -13.35 -39.59 18.83
CA PRO A 437 -11.97 -39.15 19.04
C PRO A 437 -11.39 -38.55 17.75
N SER A 438 -10.66 -37.46 17.93
CA SER A 438 -9.91 -36.78 16.87
C SER A 438 -8.87 -37.72 16.27
N PRO A 439 -8.68 -37.73 14.94
CA PRO A 439 -7.55 -38.41 14.33
C PRO A 439 -6.24 -37.70 14.69
N GLU A 440 -5.24 -38.47 15.09
CA GLU A 440 -3.87 -38.05 15.33
C GLU A 440 -3.29 -37.27 14.15
N ILE A 441 -2.71 -36.12 14.45
CA ILE A 441 -1.97 -35.32 13.47
C ILE A 441 -0.71 -36.09 13.08
N ALA A 442 -0.72 -36.68 11.88
CA ALA A 442 0.45 -37.25 11.29
C ALA A 442 1.53 -36.17 11.11
N SER A 443 2.70 -36.39 11.65
CA SER A 443 3.87 -35.52 11.51
C SER A 443 4.15 -35.24 10.04
N VAL A 444 4.05 -33.98 9.65
CA VAL A 444 4.47 -33.52 8.32
C VAL A 444 5.98 -33.68 8.24
N LYS A 445 6.44 -34.66 7.46
CA LYS A 445 7.84 -34.79 7.08
C LYS A 445 8.23 -33.52 6.30
N HIS A 446 9.23 -32.81 6.78
CA HIS A 446 9.86 -31.73 6.04
C HIS A 446 10.33 -32.24 4.67
N THR A 447 9.66 -31.82 3.62
CA THR A 447 10.18 -31.96 2.25
C THR A 447 11.28 -30.91 2.08
N PRO A 448 12.49 -31.29 1.63
CA PRO A 448 13.55 -30.31 1.41
C PRO A 448 13.11 -29.29 0.35
N VAL A 449 13.47 -28.04 0.58
CA VAL A 449 13.27 -26.91 -0.35
C VAL A 449 13.89 -27.31 -1.70
N ILE A 450 13.05 -27.52 -2.71
CA ILE A 450 13.49 -27.79 -4.08
C ILE A 450 14.12 -26.50 -4.61
N GLN A 451 15.39 -26.57 -4.97
CA GLN A 451 16.08 -25.46 -5.65
C GLN A 451 15.42 -25.18 -7.01
N PRO A 452 15.27 -23.91 -7.43
CA PRO A 452 14.50 -23.53 -8.61
C PRO A 452 14.97 -24.09 -9.95
N GLU A 453 16.17 -24.65 -10.01
CA GLU A 453 16.77 -25.13 -11.27
C GLU A 453 16.17 -26.43 -11.83
N THR A 454 15.39 -27.17 -11.04
CA THR A 454 14.94 -28.52 -11.44
C THR A 454 13.63 -28.52 -12.25
N VAL A 455 12.81 -27.47 -12.19
CA VAL A 455 11.51 -27.46 -12.86
C VAL A 455 11.58 -27.01 -14.32
N TYR A 456 12.55 -26.17 -14.68
CA TYR A 456 12.71 -25.70 -16.07
C TYR A 456 13.52 -26.65 -16.97
N ALA A 457 14.37 -27.50 -16.40
CA ALA A 457 15.17 -28.45 -17.16
C ALA A 457 14.35 -29.62 -17.70
N GLN A 458 13.32 -30.09 -17.01
CA GLN A 458 12.53 -31.24 -17.41
C GLN A 458 11.56 -30.95 -18.57
N GLN A 459 11.06 -29.71 -18.69
CA GLN A 459 10.17 -29.31 -19.81
C GLN A 459 10.92 -29.00 -21.11
N ALA A 460 12.22 -28.69 -21.03
CA ALA A 460 13.03 -28.44 -22.22
C ALA A 460 13.53 -29.74 -22.90
N ILE A 461 13.61 -30.85 -22.20
CA ILE A 461 14.09 -32.12 -22.74
C ILE A 461 12.99 -32.88 -23.48
N ASP A 462 11.73 -32.75 -23.08
CA ASP A 462 10.60 -33.43 -23.71
C ASP A 462 10.09 -32.73 -25.00
N GLY A 463 10.56 -31.53 -25.30
CA GLY A 463 10.18 -30.73 -26.49
C GLY A 463 11.06 -30.98 -27.74
N PHE A 464 12.16 -31.70 -27.65
CA PHE A 464 13.09 -31.91 -28.78
C PHE A 464 13.08 -33.37 -29.34
N SER A 465 12.14 -34.20 -28.95
CA SER A 465 11.97 -35.54 -29.50
C SER A 465 10.59 -35.74 -30.10
N ARG A 466 10.25 -34.91 -31.09
CA ARG A 466 9.27 -35.24 -32.15
C ARG A 466 9.55 -34.42 -33.40
#